data_e944db41bcb110be3faffac60d7d7ae2
#
_entry.id   e944db41bcb110be3faffac60d7d7ae2
#
_cell.length_a   1.000
_cell.length_b   1.000
_cell.length_c   1.000
_cell.angle_alpha   90.00
_cell.angle_beta   90.00
_cell.angle_gamma   90.00
#
_symmetry.space_group_name_H-M   'P 1'
#
loop_
_entity.id
_entity.type
_entity.pdbx_description
1 polymer ?
#
loop_
_entity_poly.entity_id
_entity_poly.type
_entity_poly.pdbx_seq_one_letter_code
_entity_poly.pdbx_strand_id
1 'polypeptide(L)'
;MRQSSAYKFCKKNQQVLPAKRRQPGKFIGGTTLKNNSITERLLDASRPIWEGYLSHPFVRGIADGSLAVEKFRFYLLQDYLYLFDYARVFAYGVVKARDPDLMRTFSANVDAILGGEMKVHRAYMERLGITEEQVFSVQPALSNLSYTHYMLSCAAAGGPAEIIAAILSCSWSYAEIGTRLAAIPGAADHPFYGEWIRSYAGEDYQKTNDALVALMDQLAEGCTETEYRRLEEIFVACSRYELGFWEMAWTLER
;
A
#
# COMPACT_ATOMS: atom_id res chain seq x y z
N MET A 1 -30.79 2.82 -38.79
CA MET A 1 -31.05 3.12 -37.38
C MET A 1 -31.25 1.83 -36.61
N ARG A 2 -30.23 1.26 -36.07
CA ARG A 2 -30.30 0.14 -35.09
C ARG A 2 -29.24 0.41 -34.06
N GLN A 3 -29.65 0.90 -32.88
CA GLN A 3 -28.79 1.06 -31.73
C GLN A 3 -28.52 -0.32 -31.10
N SER A 4 -27.24 -0.58 -30.89
CA SER A 4 -26.66 -1.81 -30.42
C SER A 4 -27.02 -2.07 -28.95
N SER A 5 -27.52 -3.30 -28.71
CA SER A 5 -27.97 -3.89 -27.45
C SER A 5 -26.78 -4.48 -26.63
N ALA A 6 -25.73 -3.71 -26.36
CA ALA A 6 -24.56 -4.21 -25.64
C ALA A 6 -24.37 -3.60 -24.23
N TYR A 7 -25.32 -2.82 -23.71
CA TYR A 7 -25.11 -2.05 -22.45
C TYR A 7 -26.03 -2.47 -21.28
N LYS A 8 -26.57 -3.69 -21.27
CA LYS A 8 -27.51 -4.13 -20.22
C LYS A 8 -27.08 -5.39 -19.43
N PHE A 9 -25.80 -5.71 -19.32
CA PHE A 9 -25.39 -6.96 -18.64
C PHE A 9 -24.46 -6.79 -17.43
N CYS A 10 -24.48 -5.64 -16.73
CA CYS A 10 -23.63 -5.48 -15.56
C CYS A 10 -24.32 -4.79 -14.38
N LYS A 11 -25.48 -5.33 -13.92
CA LYS A 11 -26.09 -4.98 -12.62
C LYS A 11 -26.85 -6.15 -12.04
N LYS A 12 -26.18 -7.22 -11.64
CA LYS A 12 -26.69 -8.20 -10.64
C LYS A 12 -25.56 -9.14 -10.22
N ASN A 13 -25.32 -9.17 -8.94
CA ASN A 13 -24.48 -10.05 -8.13
C ASN A 13 -23.13 -9.46 -7.67
N GLN A 14 -23.21 -8.42 -6.84
CA GLN A 14 -22.22 -8.20 -5.79
C GLN A 14 -22.84 -8.70 -4.47
N GLN A 15 -22.76 -9.97 -4.19
CA GLN A 15 -22.83 -10.48 -2.83
C GLN A 15 -21.39 -10.56 -2.30
N VAL A 16 -20.96 -9.45 -1.72
CA VAL A 16 -19.77 -9.42 -0.87
C VAL A 16 -20.15 -10.14 0.42
N LEU A 17 -19.51 -11.27 0.69
CA LEU A 17 -19.62 -11.95 1.97
C LEU A 17 -19.16 -10.99 3.09
N PRO A 18 -19.90 -10.84 4.19
CA PRO A 18 -19.54 -9.91 5.24
C PRO A 18 -18.25 -10.36 5.94
N ALA A 19 -17.19 -9.57 5.82
CA ALA A 19 -15.97 -9.72 6.59
C ALA A 19 -16.32 -9.58 8.09
N LYS A 20 -15.98 -10.59 8.89
CA LYS A 20 -16.06 -10.52 10.34
C LYS A 20 -15.16 -9.38 10.83
N ARG A 21 -15.72 -8.35 11.44
CA ARG A 21 -14.97 -7.27 12.10
C ARG A 21 -13.94 -7.86 13.04
N ARG A 22 -12.66 -7.68 12.72
CA ARG A 22 -11.55 -7.94 13.66
C ARG A 22 -11.49 -6.77 14.64
N GLN A 23 -11.52 -7.07 15.93
CA GLN A 23 -11.21 -6.08 16.98
C GLN A 23 -9.70 -5.79 16.97
N PRO A 24 -9.26 -4.56 17.28
CA PRO A 24 -7.82 -4.26 17.38
C PRO A 24 -7.21 -5.16 18.45
N GLY A 25 -6.21 -5.97 18.02
CA GLY A 25 -5.58 -6.98 18.87
C GLY A 25 -4.88 -6.36 20.07
N LYS A 26 -5.30 -6.72 21.27
CA LYS A 26 -4.54 -6.48 22.51
C LYS A 26 -3.28 -7.34 22.46
N PHE A 27 -2.11 -6.71 22.56
CA PHE A 27 -0.85 -7.38 22.81
C PHE A 27 -0.89 -8.08 24.16
N ILE A 28 -0.91 -9.41 24.18
CA ILE A 28 -0.65 -10.22 25.38
C ILE A 28 0.33 -11.31 24.95
N GLY A 29 1.50 -11.31 25.60
CA GLY A 29 2.49 -12.37 25.44
C GLY A 29 1.97 -13.70 26.00
N GLY A 30 2.29 -14.80 25.30
CA GLY A 30 2.00 -16.16 25.77
C GLY A 30 2.06 -17.16 24.63
N THR A 31 3.09 -17.97 24.62
CA THR A 31 3.38 -19.04 23.66
C THR A 31 2.25 -20.07 23.61
N THR A 32 1.50 -20.09 22.54
CA THR A 32 0.75 -21.27 22.10
C THR A 32 0.82 -21.25 20.58
N LEU A 33 1.32 -22.33 19.97
CA LEU A 33 1.31 -22.52 18.51
C LEU A 33 -0.16 -22.56 18.04
N LYS A 34 -0.76 -21.39 17.87
CA LYS A 34 -1.98 -21.22 17.06
C LYS A 34 -1.55 -21.35 15.61
N ASN A 35 -2.40 -21.96 14.80
CA ASN A 35 -2.33 -21.87 13.34
C ASN A 35 -2.48 -20.37 12.95
N ASN A 36 -1.38 -19.63 13.02
CA ASN A 36 -1.36 -18.23 12.61
C ASN A 36 -1.57 -18.18 11.10
N SER A 37 -2.41 -17.25 10.62
CA SER A 37 -2.53 -17.01 9.19
C SER A 37 -1.16 -16.61 8.60
N ILE A 38 -0.99 -16.78 7.29
CA ILE A 38 0.25 -16.39 6.61
C ILE A 38 0.55 -14.90 6.87
N THR A 39 -0.45 -14.07 6.80
CA THR A 39 -0.30 -12.62 7.04
C THR A 39 0.11 -12.29 8.47
N GLU A 40 -0.37 -13.01 9.49
CA GLU A 40 0.10 -12.86 10.87
C GLU A 40 1.59 -13.20 11.01
N ARG A 41 2.05 -14.27 10.33
CA ARG A 41 3.47 -14.65 10.31
C ARG A 41 4.33 -13.61 9.59
N LEU A 42 3.87 -13.07 8.46
CA LEU A 42 4.55 -11.99 7.72
C LEU A 42 4.70 -10.73 8.57
N LEU A 43 3.63 -10.34 9.26
CA LEU A 43 3.64 -9.18 10.16
C LEU A 43 4.60 -9.39 11.33
N ASP A 44 4.60 -10.57 11.95
CA ASP A 44 5.51 -10.88 13.05
C ASP A 44 6.97 -10.81 12.61
N ALA A 45 7.32 -11.30 11.41
CA ALA A 45 8.67 -11.24 10.86
C ALA A 45 9.13 -9.79 10.57
N SER A 46 8.21 -8.90 10.22
CA SER A 46 8.50 -7.49 9.90
C SER A 46 8.30 -6.52 11.08
N ARG A 47 7.75 -6.97 12.20
CA ARG A 47 7.40 -6.14 13.36
C ARG A 47 8.50 -5.16 13.80
N PRO A 48 9.78 -5.57 13.95
CA PRO A 48 10.83 -4.63 14.36
C PRO A 48 11.05 -3.48 13.38
N ILE A 49 10.79 -3.72 12.07
CA ILE A 49 10.89 -2.70 11.01
C ILE A 49 9.72 -1.73 11.13
N TRP A 50 8.51 -2.26 11.30
CA TRP A 50 7.27 -1.47 11.38
C TRP A 50 7.20 -0.58 12.62
N GLU A 51 7.77 -1.01 13.74
CA GLU A 51 7.95 -0.15 14.93
C GLU A 51 8.79 1.10 14.59
N GLY A 52 9.75 0.95 13.65
CA GLY A 52 10.54 2.06 13.13
C GLY A 52 9.73 3.10 12.36
N TYR A 53 8.66 2.73 11.67
CA TYR A 53 7.84 3.68 10.89
C TYR A 53 7.20 4.74 11.78
N LEU A 54 6.57 4.33 12.88
CA LEU A 54 5.87 5.26 13.79
C LEU A 54 6.82 6.16 14.59
N SER A 55 8.05 5.69 14.80
CA SER A 55 9.10 6.48 15.47
C SER A 55 9.88 7.37 14.49
N HIS A 56 9.72 7.15 13.18
CA HIS A 56 10.44 7.89 12.14
C HIS A 56 10.08 9.39 12.19
N PRO A 57 11.07 10.31 12.13
CA PRO A 57 10.81 11.75 12.27
C PRO A 57 9.90 12.31 11.18
N PHE A 58 9.89 11.74 9.98
CA PHE A 58 8.97 12.12 8.91
C PHE A 58 7.51 11.84 9.30
N VAL A 59 7.22 10.62 9.76
CA VAL A 59 5.87 10.19 10.15
C VAL A 59 5.40 10.94 11.39
N ARG A 60 6.28 11.13 12.38
CA ARG A 60 6.00 11.93 13.58
C ARG A 60 5.70 13.38 13.23
N GLY A 61 6.47 13.96 12.31
CA GLY A 61 6.26 15.32 11.87
C GLY A 61 4.94 15.54 11.11
N ILE A 62 4.40 14.51 10.45
CA ILE A 62 3.03 14.54 9.93
C ILE A 62 2.03 14.53 11.10
N ALA A 63 2.24 13.71 12.11
CA ALA A 63 1.33 13.54 13.24
C ALA A 63 1.18 14.81 14.09
N ASP A 64 2.29 15.51 14.36
CA ASP A 64 2.33 16.73 15.19
C ASP A 64 2.35 18.04 14.40
N GLY A 65 2.35 17.96 13.07
CA GLY A 65 2.35 19.12 12.18
C GLY A 65 3.70 19.79 12.01
N SER A 66 4.79 19.25 12.57
CA SER A 66 6.12 19.85 12.56
C SER A 66 6.96 19.52 11.31
N LEU A 67 6.49 18.63 10.44
CA LEU A 67 7.20 18.24 9.23
C LEU A 67 7.39 19.48 8.33
N ALA A 68 8.62 19.73 7.88
CA ALA A 68 8.90 20.79 6.92
C ALA A 68 8.19 20.50 5.58
N VAL A 69 7.52 21.51 5.03
CA VAL A 69 6.73 21.40 3.79
C VAL A 69 7.58 20.92 2.61
N GLU A 70 8.86 21.32 2.55
CA GLU A 70 9.80 20.86 1.52
C GLU A 70 10.00 19.35 1.52
N LYS A 71 10.04 18.74 2.70
CA LYS A 71 10.18 17.28 2.84
C LYS A 71 8.91 16.57 2.38
N PHE A 72 7.75 17.09 2.73
CA PHE A 72 6.48 16.56 2.26
C PHE A 72 6.31 16.77 0.75
N ARG A 73 6.73 17.91 0.21
CA ARG A 73 6.76 18.16 -1.23
C ARG A 73 7.64 17.15 -1.97
N PHE A 74 8.84 16.89 -1.45
CA PHE A 74 9.73 15.89 -2.02
C PHE A 74 9.14 14.48 -1.96
N TYR A 75 8.57 14.11 -0.81
CA TYR A 75 7.84 12.86 -0.64
C TYR A 75 6.75 12.71 -1.71
N LEU A 76 5.88 13.69 -1.88
CA LEU A 76 4.79 13.63 -2.86
C LEU A 76 5.27 13.43 -4.29
N LEU A 77 6.37 14.07 -4.68
CA LEU A 77 6.96 13.89 -6.00
C LEU A 77 7.49 12.48 -6.20
N GLN A 78 8.22 11.96 -5.21
CA GLN A 78 8.77 10.62 -5.26
C GLN A 78 7.67 9.55 -5.21
N ASP A 79 6.67 9.77 -4.39
CA ASP A 79 5.54 8.85 -4.22
C ASP A 79 4.65 8.82 -5.48
N TYR A 80 4.41 9.98 -6.12
CA TYR A 80 3.69 10.03 -7.39
C TYR A 80 4.40 9.20 -8.49
N LEU A 81 5.74 9.26 -8.55
CA LEU A 81 6.52 8.43 -9.47
C LEU A 81 6.47 6.94 -9.09
N TYR A 82 6.53 6.63 -7.79
CA TYR A 82 6.39 5.29 -7.25
C TYR A 82 5.07 4.65 -7.65
N LEU A 83 3.96 5.38 -7.57
CA LEU A 83 2.61 4.87 -7.88
C LEU A 83 2.45 4.35 -9.31
N PHE A 84 3.21 4.86 -10.29
CA PHE A 84 3.21 4.29 -11.63
C PHE A 84 3.78 2.87 -11.65
N ASP A 85 4.88 2.63 -10.95
CA ASP A 85 5.47 1.30 -10.87
C ASP A 85 4.64 0.37 -9.98
N TYR A 86 4.07 0.89 -8.91
CA TYR A 86 3.14 0.17 -8.06
C TYR A 86 1.92 -0.34 -8.86
N ALA A 87 1.33 0.50 -9.71
CA ALA A 87 0.26 0.10 -10.62
C ALA A 87 0.73 -0.98 -11.63
N ARG A 88 2.00 -0.88 -12.13
CA ARG A 88 2.57 -1.91 -13.00
C ARG A 88 2.73 -3.25 -12.29
N VAL A 89 3.08 -3.26 -11.01
CA VAL A 89 3.16 -4.49 -10.20
C VAL A 89 1.78 -5.17 -10.13
N PHE A 90 0.69 -4.42 -9.91
CA PHE A 90 -0.67 -4.96 -9.99
C PHE A 90 -1.02 -5.44 -11.41
N ALA A 91 -0.58 -4.75 -12.45
CA ALA A 91 -0.81 -5.17 -13.83
C ALA A 91 -0.12 -6.52 -14.15
N TYR A 92 1.06 -6.81 -13.57
CA TYR A 92 1.63 -8.16 -13.61
C TYR A 92 0.69 -9.19 -13.00
N GLY A 93 -0.02 -8.85 -11.94
CA GLY A 93 -1.03 -9.71 -11.34
C GLY A 93 -2.15 -10.08 -12.33
N VAL A 94 -2.62 -9.11 -13.13
CA VAL A 94 -3.59 -9.38 -14.21
C VAL A 94 -3.04 -10.39 -15.21
N VAL A 95 -1.76 -10.25 -15.63
CA VAL A 95 -1.11 -11.16 -16.58
C VAL A 95 -0.89 -12.56 -15.99
N LYS A 96 -0.58 -12.65 -14.70
CA LYS A 96 -0.22 -13.91 -14.02
C LYS A 96 -1.44 -14.65 -13.46
N ALA A 97 -2.56 -13.99 -13.23
CA ALA A 97 -3.78 -14.61 -12.74
C ALA A 97 -4.35 -15.61 -13.77
N ARG A 98 -4.79 -16.79 -13.29
CA ARG A 98 -5.34 -17.85 -14.14
C ARG A 98 -6.87 -17.87 -14.17
N ASP A 99 -7.50 -17.22 -13.21
CA ASP A 99 -8.95 -17.14 -13.14
C ASP A 99 -9.44 -15.68 -13.31
N PRO A 100 -10.67 -15.49 -13.85
CA PRO A 100 -11.19 -14.16 -14.16
C PRO A 100 -11.47 -13.29 -12.93
N ASP A 101 -11.74 -13.87 -11.77
CA ASP A 101 -12.06 -13.10 -10.55
C ASP A 101 -10.79 -12.47 -10.00
N LEU A 102 -9.70 -13.24 -9.95
CA LEU A 102 -8.38 -12.73 -9.57
C LEU A 102 -7.87 -11.67 -10.57
N MET A 103 -8.07 -11.89 -11.89
CA MET A 103 -7.75 -10.88 -12.91
C MET A 103 -8.50 -9.57 -12.67
N ARG A 104 -9.81 -9.65 -12.37
CA ARG A 104 -10.62 -8.47 -12.05
C ARG A 104 -10.14 -7.77 -10.78
N THR A 105 -9.77 -8.52 -9.76
CA THR A 105 -9.23 -7.97 -8.50
C THR A 105 -7.96 -7.17 -8.77
N PHE A 106 -7.00 -7.71 -9.50
CA PHE A 106 -5.78 -6.98 -9.86
C PHE A 106 -6.07 -5.75 -10.74
N SER A 107 -6.95 -5.89 -11.74
CA SER A 107 -7.33 -4.78 -12.61
C SER A 107 -8.03 -3.64 -11.86
N ALA A 108 -8.90 -3.97 -10.90
CA ALA A 108 -9.57 -2.97 -10.06
C ALA A 108 -8.58 -2.19 -9.19
N ASN A 109 -7.52 -2.83 -8.69
CA ASN A 109 -6.47 -2.14 -7.94
C ASN A 109 -5.64 -1.20 -8.84
N VAL A 110 -5.35 -1.59 -10.10
CA VAL A 110 -4.71 -0.67 -11.07
C VAL A 110 -5.57 0.58 -11.26
N ASP A 111 -6.88 0.43 -11.46
CA ASP A 111 -7.81 1.56 -11.63
C ASP A 111 -7.90 2.41 -10.36
N ALA A 112 -7.94 1.79 -9.18
CA ALA A 112 -7.98 2.49 -7.89
C ALA A 112 -6.73 3.35 -7.66
N ILE A 113 -5.54 2.88 -8.04
CA ILE A 113 -4.31 3.66 -7.93
C ILE A 113 -4.33 4.82 -8.92
N LEU A 114 -4.49 4.55 -10.21
CA LEU A 114 -4.40 5.56 -11.26
C LEU A 114 -5.56 6.59 -11.21
N GLY A 115 -6.75 6.14 -10.85
CA GLY A 115 -7.97 6.96 -10.77
C GLY A 115 -8.25 7.55 -9.39
N GLY A 116 -7.87 6.86 -8.31
CA GLY A 116 -8.17 7.20 -6.93
C GLY A 116 -7.01 7.86 -6.21
N GLU A 117 -6.01 7.09 -5.82
CA GLU A 117 -4.89 7.54 -5.00
C GLU A 117 -4.11 8.69 -5.64
N MET A 118 -3.84 8.60 -6.95
CA MET A 118 -3.20 9.68 -7.68
C MET A 118 -4.03 10.99 -7.72
N LYS A 119 -5.34 10.97 -7.44
CA LYS A 119 -6.13 12.20 -7.28
C LYS A 119 -5.76 12.96 -6.01
N VAL A 120 -5.53 12.25 -4.90
CA VAL A 120 -5.11 12.87 -3.65
C VAL A 120 -3.75 13.55 -3.84
N HIS A 121 -2.82 12.88 -4.51
CA HIS A 121 -1.52 13.44 -4.84
C HIS A 121 -1.65 14.70 -5.70
N ARG A 122 -2.47 14.68 -6.75
CA ARG A 122 -2.70 15.84 -7.60
C ARG A 122 -3.31 17.02 -6.84
N ALA A 123 -4.23 16.78 -5.91
CA ALA A 123 -4.81 17.83 -5.08
C ALA A 123 -3.76 18.49 -4.15
N TYR A 124 -2.82 17.72 -3.60
CA TYR A 124 -1.68 18.27 -2.87
C TYR A 124 -0.70 19.02 -3.76
N MET A 125 -0.40 18.47 -4.95
CA MET A 125 0.49 19.12 -5.92
C MET A 125 -0.06 20.48 -6.34
N GLU A 126 -1.36 20.59 -6.62
CA GLU A 126 -2.02 21.86 -6.94
C GLU A 126 -1.85 22.88 -5.81
N ARG A 127 -2.09 22.48 -4.56
CA ARG A 127 -1.90 23.34 -3.37
C ARG A 127 -0.45 23.78 -3.16
N LEU A 128 0.51 22.97 -3.57
CA LEU A 128 1.94 23.25 -3.47
C LEU A 128 2.51 23.95 -4.72
N GLY A 129 1.66 24.25 -5.71
CA GLY A 129 2.09 24.85 -6.98
C GLY A 129 3.02 23.96 -7.80
N ILE A 130 2.88 22.64 -7.68
CA ILE A 130 3.67 21.64 -8.44
C ILE A 130 2.93 21.37 -9.76
N THR A 131 3.59 21.63 -10.89
CA THR A 131 3.04 21.34 -12.21
C THR A 131 3.37 19.91 -12.67
N GLU A 132 2.58 19.36 -13.61
CA GLU A 132 2.89 18.06 -14.23
C GLU A 132 4.29 18.05 -14.86
N GLU A 133 4.69 19.13 -15.51
CA GLU A 133 6.02 19.26 -16.10
C GLU A 133 7.12 19.12 -15.04
N GLN A 134 6.95 19.73 -13.88
CA GLN A 134 7.86 19.57 -12.76
C GLN A 134 7.94 18.13 -12.27
N VAL A 135 6.80 17.43 -12.19
CA VAL A 135 6.76 16.02 -11.77
C VAL A 135 7.58 15.15 -12.72
N PHE A 136 7.35 15.27 -14.02
CA PHE A 136 8.05 14.45 -15.02
C PHE A 136 9.50 14.87 -15.28
N SER A 137 9.91 16.04 -14.79
CA SER A 137 11.33 16.46 -14.81
C SER A 137 12.14 15.92 -13.63
N VAL A 138 11.46 15.47 -12.55
CA VAL A 138 12.13 14.90 -11.38
C VAL A 138 12.62 13.49 -11.69
N GLN A 139 13.87 13.22 -11.34
CA GLN A 139 14.39 11.85 -11.36
C GLN A 139 13.98 11.14 -10.06
N PRO A 140 13.53 9.88 -10.14
CA PRO A 140 13.35 9.08 -8.94
C PRO A 140 14.65 8.96 -8.16
N ALA A 141 14.60 9.14 -6.85
CA ALA A 141 15.71 8.89 -5.95
C ALA A 141 16.13 7.41 -6.01
N LEU A 142 17.37 7.10 -5.65
CA LEU A 142 17.89 5.74 -5.72
C LEU A 142 17.10 4.77 -4.82
N SER A 143 16.68 5.22 -3.65
CA SER A 143 15.81 4.44 -2.75
C SER A 143 14.46 4.10 -3.40
N ASN A 144 13.83 5.05 -4.12
CA ASN A 144 12.59 4.83 -4.85
C ASN A 144 12.81 3.83 -6.01
N LEU A 145 13.84 4.04 -6.84
CA LEU A 145 14.17 3.11 -7.93
C LEU A 145 14.46 1.70 -7.41
N SER A 146 15.24 1.58 -6.35
CA SER A 146 15.58 0.28 -5.78
C SER A 146 14.33 -0.47 -5.31
N TYR A 147 13.43 0.24 -4.65
CA TYR A 147 12.18 -0.35 -4.17
C TYR A 147 11.27 -0.79 -5.31
N THR A 148 10.98 0.10 -6.26
CA THR A 148 10.07 -0.21 -7.38
C THR A 148 10.63 -1.31 -8.26
N HIS A 149 11.95 -1.29 -8.56
CA HIS A 149 12.60 -2.34 -9.34
C HIS A 149 12.59 -3.69 -8.60
N TYR A 150 12.73 -3.71 -7.28
CA TYR A 150 12.60 -4.94 -6.50
C TYR A 150 11.19 -5.53 -6.63
N MET A 151 10.15 -4.72 -6.44
CA MET A 151 8.76 -5.17 -6.60
C MET A 151 8.48 -5.68 -8.03
N LEU A 152 8.91 -4.94 -9.06
CA LEU A 152 8.76 -5.34 -10.45
C LEU A 152 9.51 -6.64 -10.75
N SER A 153 10.70 -6.83 -10.20
CA SER A 153 11.45 -8.09 -10.32
C SER A 153 10.71 -9.27 -9.67
N CYS A 154 10.16 -9.08 -8.46
CA CYS A 154 9.33 -10.08 -7.80
C CYS A 154 8.09 -10.42 -8.64
N ALA A 155 7.42 -9.40 -9.19
CA ALA A 155 6.24 -9.58 -10.02
C ALA A 155 6.53 -10.30 -11.35
N ALA A 156 7.66 -9.98 -11.98
CA ALA A 156 8.08 -10.63 -13.23
C ALA A 156 8.43 -12.10 -13.02
N ALA A 157 9.18 -12.41 -11.95
CA ALA A 157 9.68 -13.76 -11.68
C ALA A 157 8.64 -14.65 -10.99
N GLY A 158 7.79 -14.09 -10.12
CA GLY A 158 6.84 -14.83 -9.28
C GLY A 158 5.45 -14.97 -9.88
N GLY A 159 4.53 -15.47 -9.05
CA GLY A 159 3.10 -15.56 -9.30
C GLY A 159 2.29 -14.54 -8.48
N PRO A 160 0.96 -14.71 -8.44
CA PRO A 160 0.07 -13.80 -7.69
C PRO A 160 0.42 -13.64 -6.21
N ALA A 161 0.87 -14.70 -5.53
CA ALA A 161 1.23 -14.66 -4.11
C ALA A 161 2.46 -13.75 -3.86
N GLU A 162 3.52 -13.88 -4.66
CA GLU A 162 4.71 -13.03 -4.55
C GLU A 162 4.41 -11.58 -4.91
N ILE A 163 3.50 -11.35 -5.87
CA ILE A 163 3.03 -10.01 -6.21
C ILE A 163 2.35 -9.36 -5.01
N ILE A 164 1.40 -10.06 -4.38
CA ILE A 164 0.70 -9.54 -3.21
C ILE A 164 1.67 -9.36 -2.03
N ALA A 165 2.62 -10.27 -1.79
CA ALA A 165 3.63 -10.12 -0.76
C ALA A 165 4.48 -8.85 -0.95
N ALA A 166 4.81 -8.50 -2.20
CA ALA A 166 5.56 -7.29 -2.52
C ALA A 166 4.73 -6.00 -2.30
N ILE A 167 3.44 -6.03 -2.65
CA ILE A 167 2.52 -4.89 -2.57
C ILE A 167 2.08 -4.63 -1.12
N LEU A 168 1.78 -5.70 -0.39
CA LEU A 168 1.06 -5.64 0.89
C LEU A 168 1.85 -4.88 1.97
N SER A 169 3.19 -4.89 1.89
CA SER A 169 4.02 -4.12 2.81
C SER A 169 3.69 -2.62 2.79
N CYS A 170 3.52 -2.04 1.60
CA CYS A 170 3.10 -0.65 1.42
C CYS A 170 1.65 -0.45 1.90
N SER A 171 0.68 -1.12 1.26
CA SER A 171 -0.74 -0.94 1.55
C SER A 171 -1.05 -1.08 3.04
N TRP A 172 -0.53 -2.13 3.68
CA TRP A 172 -0.85 -2.42 5.08
C TRP A 172 -0.16 -1.48 6.06
N SER A 173 1.09 -1.10 5.79
CA SER A 173 1.79 -0.14 6.67
C SER A 173 1.13 1.24 6.65
N TYR A 174 0.67 1.72 5.49
CA TYR A 174 -0.06 2.98 5.38
C TYR A 174 -1.42 2.93 6.08
N ALA A 175 -2.15 1.80 6.00
CA ALA A 175 -3.38 1.60 6.75
C ALA A 175 -3.15 1.67 8.27
N GLU A 176 -2.08 1.05 8.76
CA GLU A 176 -1.70 1.06 10.18
C GLU A 176 -1.24 2.45 10.63
N ILE A 177 -0.37 3.12 9.85
CA ILE A 177 0.10 4.48 10.13
C ILE A 177 -1.09 5.44 10.14
N GLY A 178 -1.93 5.44 9.11
CA GLY A 178 -3.11 6.29 9.02
C GLY A 178 -4.03 6.14 10.22
N THR A 179 -4.33 4.90 10.61
CA THR A 179 -5.16 4.59 11.78
C THR A 179 -4.55 5.13 13.07
N ARG A 180 -3.24 4.93 13.28
CA ARG A 180 -2.56 5.38 14.49
C ARG A 180 -2.43 6.90 14.57
N LEU A 181 -2.14 7.55 13.45
CA LEU A 181 -2.05 9.00 13.41
C LEU A 181 -3.42 9.64 13.62
N ALA A 182 -4.49 9.08 13.04
CA ALA A 182 -5.86 9.56 13.26
C ALA A 182 -6.33 9.45 14.71
N ALA A 183 -5.76 8.53 15.49
CA ALA A 183 -6.05 8.38 16.92
C ALA A 183 -5.35 9.46 17.79
N ILE A 184 -4.41 10.22 17.25
CA ILE A 184 -3.73 11.32 17.94
C ILE A 184 -4.64 12.55 17.93
N PRO A 185 -4.99 13.14 19.10
CA PRO A 185 -5.88 14.30 19.15
C PRO A 185 -5.37 15.46 18.28
N GLY A 186 -6.22 15.93 17.36
CA GLY A 186 -5.92 17.05 16.48
C GLY A 186 -5.09 16.73 15.23
N ALA A 187 -4.46 15.56 15.13
CA ALA A 187 -3.63 15.20 13.98
C ALA A 187 -4.44 15.16 12.67
N ALA A 188 -5.60 14.51 12.70
CA ALA A 188 -6.50 14.42 11.54
C ALA A 188 -7.17 15.77 11.18
N ASP A 189 -7.16 16.74 12.09
CA ASP A 189 -7.71 18.08 11.87
C ASP A 189 -6.65 19.09 11.42
N HIS A 190 -5.38 18.67 11.32
CA HIS A 190 -4.30 19.55 10.89
C HIS A 190 -4.60 20.11 9.49
N PRO A 191 -4.52 21.45 9.27
CA PRO A 191 -4.99 22.08 8.04
C PRO A 191 -4.25 21.62 6.78
N PHE A 192 -3.00 21.15 6.91
CA PHE A 192 -2.19 20.70 5.79
C PHE A 192 -2.08 19.17 5.75
N TYR A 193 -1.70 18.48 6.84
CA TYR A 193 -1.47 17.04 6.85
C TYR A 193 -2.71 16.21 7.16
N GLY A 194 -3.77 16.80 7.70
CA GLY A 194 -4.95 16.05 8.13
C GLY A 194 -5.66 15.29 7.00
N GLU A 195 -5.64 15.81 5.78
CA GLU A 195 -6.22 15.10 4.62
C GLU A 195 -5.44 13.83 4.29
N TRP A 196 -4.11 13.87 4.34
CA TRP A 196 -3.26 12.69 4.16
C TRP A 196 -3.57 11.63 5.23
N ILE A 197 -3.67 12.03 6.50
CA ILE A 197 -4.02 11.11 7.60
C ILE A 197 -5.40 10.49 7.36
N ARG A 198 -6.42 11.31 7.02
CA ARG A 198 -7.77 10.82 6.77
C ARG A 198 -7.87 9.93 5.54
N SER A 199 -7.07 10.13 4.50
CA SER A 199 -7.10 9.29 3.31
C SER A 199 -6.71 7.85 3.62
N TYR A 200 -5.68 7.63 4.44
CA TYR A 200 -5.23 6.28 4.82
C TYR A 200 -6.00 5.70 6.02
N ALA A 201 -6.55 6.53 6.91
CA ALA A 201 -7.42 6.09 8.00
C ALA A 201 -8.86 5.84 7.54
N GLY A 202 -9.24 6.30 6.34
CA GLY A 202 -10.59 6.23 5.81
C GLY A 202 -11.08 4.82 5.56
N GLU A 203 -12.40 4.63 5.70
CA GLU A 203 -13.05 3.31 5.61
C GLU A 203 -12.77 2.61 4.26
N ASP A 204 -12.72 3.36 3.16
CA ASP A 204 -12.49 2.80 1.82
C ASP A 204 -11.08 2.25 1.67
N TYR A 205 -10.06 2.99 2.17
CA TYR A 205 -8.68 2.51 2.16
C TYR A 205 -8.51 1.28 3.06
N GLN A 206 -9.07 1.32 4.28
CA GLN A 206 -9.03 0.19 5.20
C GLN A 206 -9.69 -1.07 4.62
N LYS A 207 -10.84 -0.94 3.96
CA LYS A 207 -11.51 -2.06 3.28
C LYS A 207 -10.66 -2.65 2.14
N THR A 208 -10.03 -1.77 1.36
CA THR A 208 -9.14 -2.21 0.26
C THR A 208 -7.95 -2.97 0.82
N ASN A 209 -7.32 -2.45 1.86
CA ASN A 209 -6.22 -3.12 2.54
C ASN A 209 -6.64 -4.47 3.14
N ASP A 210 -7.77 -4.52 3.85
CA ASP A 210 -8.29 -5.77 4.43
C ASP A 210 -8.56 -6.83 3.35
N ALA A 211 -9.02 -6.41 2.17
CA ALA A 211 -9.21 -7.31 1.03
C ALA A 211 -7.86 -7.86 0.51
N LEU A 212 -6.80 -7.05 0.47
CA LEU A 212 -5.46 -7.50 0.07
C LEU A 212 -4.84 -8.44 1.10
N VAL A 213 -5.03 -8.17 2.40
CA VAL A 213 -4.62 -9.06 3.50
C VAL A 213 -5.31 -10.43 3.38
N ALA A 214 -6.63 -10.42 3.15
CA ALA A 214 -7.40 -11.66 2.96
C ALA A 214 -6.98 -12.41 1.69
N LEU A 215 -6.68 -11.68 0.60
CA LEU A 215 -6.19 -12.25 -0.64
C LEU A 215 -4.82 -12.92 -0.45
N MET A 216 -3.91 -12.33 0.35
CA MET A 216 -2.63 -12.95 0.68
C MET A 216 -2.81 -14.29 1.38
N ASP A 217 -3.67 -14.35 2.41
CA ASP A 217 -3.96 -15.60 3.12
C ASP A 217 -4.57 -16.65 2.16
N GLN A 218 -5.46 -16.23 1.26
CA GLN A 218 -6.07 -17.12 0.26
C GLN A 218 -5.05 -17.67 -0.75
N LEU A 219 -4.18 -16.81 -1.29
CA LEU A 219 -3.19 -17.21 -2.30
C LEU A 219 -2.09 -18.09 -1.73
N ALA A 220 -1.83 -17.99 -0.44
CA ALA A 220 -0.83 -18.77 0.27
C ALA A 220 -1.45 -19.99 1.00
N GLU A 221 -2.75 -20.27 0.82
CA GLU A 221 -3.39 -21.43 1.41
C GLU A 221 -2.72 -22.73 0.93
N GLY A 222 -2.24 -23.53 1.87
CA GLY A 222 -1.55 -24.78 1.57
C GLY A 222 -0.13 -24.67 1.03
N CYS A 223 0.47 -23.45 1.04
CA CYS A 223 1.86 -23.29 0.65
C CYS A 223 2.81 -24.07 1.57
N THR A 224 3.89 -24.57 0.98
CA THR A 224 4.97 -25.22 1.72
C THR A 224 5.76 -24.22 2.54
N GLU A 225 6.52 -24.67 3.53
CA GLU A 225 7.40 -23.79 4.31
C GLU A 225 8.45 -23.08 3.44
N THR A 226 8.90 -23.69 2.35
CA THR A 226 9.83 -23.07 1.40
C THR A 226 9.16 -21.92 0.64
N GLU A 227 7.93 -22.11 0.18
CA GLU A 227 7.14 -21.06 -0.48
C GLU A 227 6.82 -19.94 0.51
N TYR A 228 6.42 -20.28 1.75
CA TYR A 228 6.21 -19.28 2.79
C TYR A 228 7.46 -18.42 3.02
N ARG A 229 8.65 -19.04 3.18
CA ARG A 229 9.90 -18.30 3.37
C ARG A 229 10.18 -17.33 2.22
N ARG A 230 9.83 -17.71 1.01
CA ARG A 230 9.94 -16.82 -0.14
C ARG A 230 9.02 -15.60 -0.03
N LEU A 231 7.78 -15.79 0.41
CA LEU A 231 6.84 -14.70 0.63
C LEU A 231 7.30 -13.80 1.79
N GLU A 232 7.81 -14.38 2.86
CA GLU A 232 8.38 -13.66 4.00
C GLU A 232 9.58 -12.80 3.59
N GLU A 233 10.54 -13.36 2.83
CA GLU A 233 11.68 -12.61 2.31
C GLU A 233 11.26 -11.40 1.51
N ILE A 234 10.25 -11.54 0.62
CA ILE A 234 9.73 -10.44 -0.19
C ILE A 234 9.08 -9.38 0.70
N PHE A 235 8.18 -9.78 1.61
CA PHE A 235 7.46 -8.87 2.47
C PHE A 235 8.39 -8.10 3.41
N VAL A 236 9.37 -8.79 4.03
CA VAL A 236 10.37 -8.17 4.91
C VAL A 236 11.29 -7.23 4.13
N ALA A 237 11.69 -7.61 2.90
CA ALA A 237 12.51 -6.74 2.05
C ALA A 237 11.72 -5.47 1.67
N CYS A 238 10.45 -5.60 1.23
CA CYS A 238 9.60 -4.45 0.94
C CYS A 238 9.34 -3.58 2.17
N SER A 239 9.19 -4.18 3.37
CA SER A 239 9.10 -3.42 4.63
C SER A 239 10.37 -2.60 4.92
N ARG A 240 11.55 -3.12 4.60
CA ARG A 240 12.80 -2.32 4.72
C ARG A 240 12.86 -1.19 3.70
N TYR A 241 12.39 -1.43 2.48
CA TYR A 241 12.30 -0.39 1.46
C TYR A 241 11.32 0.72 1.85
N GLU A 242 10.19 0.38 2.48
CA GLU A 242 9.27 1.39 3.04
C GLU A 242 9.95 2.27 4.09
N LEU A 243 10.71 1.67 5.02
CA LEU A 243 11.49 2.46 5.98
C LEU A 243 12.50 3.36 5.27
N GLY A 244 13.19 2.83 4.26
CA GLY A 244 14.09 3.59 3.40
C GLY A 244 13.40 4.73 2.65
N PHE A 245 12.13 4.55 2.25
CA PHE A 245 11.34 5.58 1.59
C PHE A 245 11.04 6.76 2.53
N TRP A 246 10.73 6.51 3.81
CA TRP A 246 10.60 7.55 4.82
C TRP A 246 11.92 8.29 5.05
N GLU A 247 13.05 7.57 5.11
CA GLU A 247 14.38 8.15 5.28
C GLU A 247 14.79 8.98 4.05
N MET A 248 14.53 8.50 2.83
CA MET A 248 14.71 9.23 1.57
C MET A 248 13.97 10.58 1.61
N ALA A 249 12.70 10.56 2.03
CA ALA A 249 11.90 11.77 2.11
C ALA A 249 12.35 12.71 3.23
N TRP A 250 12.85 12.15 4.34
CA TRP A 250 13.39 12.92 5.46
C TRP A 250 14.70 13.60 5.13
N THR A 251 15.60 12.92 4.45
CA THR A 251 16.94 13.43 4.09
C THR A 251 16.96 14.21 2.78
N LEU A 252 15.86 14.21 2.01
CA LEU A 252 15.79 14.78 0.66
C LEU A 252 16.84 14.15 -0.25
N GLU A 253 16.91 12.82 -0.31
CA GLU A 253 17.89 12.05 -1.07
C GLU A 253 17.95 12.52 -2.54
N ARG A 254 19.18 12.73 -3.04
CA ARG A 254 19.45 13.22 -4.39
C ARG A 254 20.07 12.16 -5.28
#